data_f767df01d1253ef19d4673f323bb2e29
#
_entry.id   f767df01d1253ef19d4673f323bb2e29
#
_cell.length_a   1.000
_cell.length_b   1.000
_cell.length_c   1.000
_cell.angle_alpha   90.00
_cell.angle_beta   90.00
_cell.angle_gamma   90.00
#
_symmetry.space_group_name_H-M   'P 1'
#
loop_
_entity.id
_entity.type
_entity.pdbx_description
1 polymer ?
#
loop_
_entity_poly.entity_id
_entity_poly.type
_entity_poly.pdbx_seq_one_letter_code
_entity_poly.pdbx_strand_id
1 'polypeptide(L)'
;MTRRLFLPLLSIALTMALAGCRKATPAQDSAPEPQVQLTPVQFAADSAMMHVNRQCDLGPRVPGTSAHAACADYIAARMAAYGLSVENQTFDATTWDGKAWRGRNIIARYNAGAAERVVLAAHWDSRPWADADPDSSRHREPVMAANDGAAGVAVLLEVARCLKELKPQVGVDLVCFDLEDYGAPYWGEAPDDGSDWCLGSQHWSREARRTGYKARYGILLDMVGGHDARFCYEGFSMRYARSVMVRLWETAAGVGAANLFVSTEGGYVTDDHVPMNETAGIPTVDVVPHVNGAASTFGATWHTVNDTPANVSKENLRLVGQTLLQMLAEEM
;
A
#
# COMPACT_ATOMS: atom_id res chain seq x y z
N MET A 1 80.48 24.88 17.18
CA MET A 1 80.94 26.29 17.00
C MET A 1 80.00 26.98 16.09
N THR A 2 79.68 28.20 16.41
CA THR A 2 78.96 29.34 15.81
C THR A 2 77.45 29.34 15.94
N ARG A 3 77.09 30.12 17.02
CA ARG A 3 75.76 30.74 17.22
C ARG A 3 75.52 31.80 16.17
N ARG A 4 74.30 31.87 15.62
CA ARG A 4 73.78 33.10 15.06
C ARG A 4 72.42 33.45 15.70
N LEU A 5 72.44 34.60 16.40
CA LEU A 5 71.25 35.32 16.88
C LEU A 5 70.52 35.89 15.65
N PHE A 6 69.17 35.84 15.68
CA PHE A 6 68.34 36.72 14.89
C PHE A 6 67.32 37.40 15.80
N LEU A 7 67.35 38.74 15.76
CA LEU A 7 66.43 39.67 16.38
C LEU A 7 65.02 39.57 15.74
N PRO A 8 63.95 39.79 16.50
CA PRO A 8 62.62 39.97 15.88
C PRO A 8 62.37 41.43 15.49
N LEU A 9 61.93 41.60 14.24
CA LEU A 9 61.34 42.84 13.75
C LEU A 9 59.89 42.96 14.18
N LEU A 10 59.61 44.03 14.94
CA LEU A 10 58.27 44.43 15.38
C LEU A 10 57.56 45.19 14.26
N SER A 11 56.59 44.63 13.58
CA SER A 11 55.74 45.30 12.62
C SER A 11 54.44 45.73 13.27
N ILE A 12 54.23 47.00 13.43
CA ILE A 12 52.98 47.61 13.92
C ILE A 12 52.03 47.65 12.71
N ALA A 13 50.96 46.86 12.70
CA ALA A 13 49.86 46.92 11.73
C ALA A 13 48.74 47.82 12.30
N LEU A 14 48.54 48.96 11.67
CA LEU A 14 47.47 49.91 11.93
C LEU A 14 46.16 49.36 11.32
N THR A 15 45.22 48.86 12.14
CA THR A 15 43.91 48.41 11.69
C THR A 15 42.94 49.59 11.61
N MET A 16 42.64 50.04 10.40
CA MET A 16 41.50 50.92 10.13
C MET A 16 40.19 50.13 10.24
N ALA A 17 39.38 50.46 11.25
CA ALA A 17 38.01 49.97 11.37
C ALA A 17 37.09 50.70 10.42
N LEU A 18 36.73 50.04 9.28
CA LEU A 18 35.63 50.47 8.44
C LEU A 18 34.31 50.02 9.03
N ALA A 19 33.58 50.91 9.68
CA ALA A 19 32.22 50.72 10.11
C ALA A 19 31.28 50.70 8.86
N GLY A 20 31.06 49.52 8.30
CA GLY A 20 30.06 49.29 7.25
C GLY A 20 28.69 49.12 7.89
N CYS A 21 27.80 50.12 7.77
CA CYS A 21 26.37 49.94 8.07
C CYS A 21 25.78 48.88 7.11
N ARG A 22 25.65 47.64 7.60
CA ARG A 22 24.80 46.65 6.97
C ARG A 22 23.34 47.05 7.20
N LYS A 23 22.65 47.55 6.17
CA LYS A 23 21.20 47.63 6.15
C LYS A 23 20.67 46.19 6.35
N ALA A 24 19.95 45.93 7.43
CA ALA A 24 19.19 44.71 7.63
C ALA A 24 18.14 44.65 6.52
N THR A 25 18.24 43.65 5.67
CA THR A 25 17.17 43.29 4.73
C THR A 25 15.96 42.87 5.58
N PRO A 26 14.75 43.41 5.35
CA PRO A 26 13.58 42.94 6.06
C PRO A 26 13.43 41.44 5.81
N ALA A 27 13.21 40.66 6.89
CA ALA A 27 12.81 39.27 6.77
C ALA A 27 11.55 39.25 5.87
N GLN A 28 11.63 38.55 4.74
CA GLN A 28 10.47 38.25 3.94
C GLN A 28 9.56 37.42 4.84
N ASP A 29 8.41 37.98 5.25
CA ASP A 29 7.31 37.20 5.81
C ASP A 29 6.99 36.11 4.81
N SER A 30 7.45 34.90 5.09
CA SER A 30 7.00 33.72 4.37
C SER A 30 5.50 33.61 4.65
N ALA A 31 4.70 33.68 3.60
CA ALA A 31 3.26 33.41 3.69
C ALA A 31 3.10 32.09 4.47
N PRO A 32 2.15 32.00 5.43
CA PRO A 32 1.94 30.76 6.16
C PRO A 32 1.70 29.64 5.15
N GLU A 33 2.44 28.53 5.30
CA GLU A 33 2.18 27.33 4.49
C GLU A 33 0.70 26.98 4.63
N PRO A 34 0.02 26.62 3.53
CA PRO A 34 -1.37 26.25 3.58
C PRO A 34 -1.55 25.09 4.58
N GLN A 35 -2.21 25.36 5.69
CA GLN A 35 -2.54 24.30 6.64
C GLN A 35 -3.49 23.32 5.96
N VAL A 36 -3.06 22.06 5.80
CA VAL A 36 -3.90 20.99 5.30
C VAL A 36 -5.09 20.85 6.25
N GLN A 37 -6.30 21.13 5.77
CA GLN A 37 -7.50 20.93 6.56
C GLN A 37 -7.78 19.43 6.64
N LEU A 38 -7.57 18.83 7.81
CA LEU A 38 -7.84 17.43 8.02
C LEU A 38 -9.33 17.12 7.97
N THR A 39 -9.68 16.00 7.33
CA THR A 39 -11.06 15.50 7.34
C THR A 39 -11.52 15.19 8.78
N PRO A 40 -12.75 15.56 9.16
CA PRO A 40 -13.31 15.19 10.46
C PRO A 40 -13.65 13.69 10.54
N VAL A 41 -13.77 13.00 9.40
CA VAL A 41 -14.09 11.57 9.35
C VAL A 41 -12.90 10.77 9.84
N GLN A 42 -13.14 9.95 10.89
CA GLN A 42 -12.08 9.19 11.55
C GLN A 42 -12.14 7.72 11.15
N PHE A 43 -10.98 7.17 10.82
CA PHE A 43 -10.81 5.75 10.58
C PHE A 43 -10.82 4.97 11.90
N ALA A 44 -11.69 3.96 12.03
CA ALA A 44 -11.83 3.17 13.23
C ALA A 44 -10.91 1.93 13.20
N ALA A 45 -9.78 2.00 13.88
CA ALA A 45 -8.81 0.91 13.97
C ALA A 45 -9.40 -0.41 14.48
N ASP A 46 -10.28 -0.33 15.49
CA ASP A 46 -10.94 -1.51 16.06
C ASP A 46 -11.89 -2.18 15.05
N SER A 47 -12.57 -1.39 14.22
CA SER A 47 -13.39 -1.92 13.14
C SER A 47 -12.55 -2.62 12.06
N ALA A 48 -11.44 -2.02 11.65
CA ALA A 48 -10.51 -2.66 10.71
C ALA A 48 -9.95 -3.97 11.29
N MET A 49 -9.48 -3.96 12.55
CA MET A 49 -8.97 -5.16 13.20
C MET A 49 -10.03 -6.26 13.36
N MET A 50 -11.28 -5.88 13.62
CA MET A 50 -12.41 -6.83 13.61
C MET A 50 -12.56 -7.47 12.23
N HIS A 51 -12.36 -6.74 11.13
CA HIS A 51 -12.39 -7.30 9.78
C HIS A 51 -11.19 -8.21 9.48
N VAL A 52 -10.00 -7.93 9.99
CA VAL A 52 -8.85 -8.86 9.94
C VAL A 52 -9.21 -10.17 10.64
N ASN A 53 -9.63 -10.09 11.91
CA ASN A 53 -9.99 -11.26 12.70
C ASN A 53 -11.07 -12.09 12.00
N ARG A 54 -12.11 -11.44 11.47
CA ARG A 54 -13.22 -12.14 10.83
C ARG A 54 -12.80 -12.91 9.58
N GLN A 55 -11.88 -12.39 8.78
CA GLN A 55 -11.30 -13.11 7.65
C GLN A 55 -10.48 -14.32 8.11
N CYS A 56 -9.65 -14.13 9.15
CA CYS A 56 -8.83 -15.20 9.72
C CYS A 56 -9.65 -16.28 10.44
N ASP A 57 -10.76 -15.93 11.10
CA ASP A 57 -11.68 -16.89 11.74
C ASP A 57 -12.29 -17.90 10.75
N LEU A 58 -12.35 -17.55 9.46
CA LEU A 58 -12.79 -18.46 8.39
C LEU A 58 -11.70 -19.48 8.03
N GLY A 59 -10.45 -19.19 8.36
CA GLY A 59 -9.26 -19.97 8.02
C GLY A 59 -8.48 -19.36 6.86
N PRO A 60 -7.36 -20.00 6.44
CA PRO A 60 -6.60 -19.60 5.26
C PRO A 60 -7.49 -19.58 4.01
N ARG A 61 -7.48 -18.44 3.31
CA ARG A 61 -8.31 -18.20 2.11
C ARG A 61 -7.65 -18.77 0.85
N VAL A 62 -7.12 -19.99 0.97
CA VAL A 62 -6.50 -20.71 -0.15
C VAL A 62 -7.54 -20.99 -1.23
N PRO A 63 -7.27 -20.68 -2.49
CA PRO A 63 -8.19 -20.90 -3.61
C PRO A 63 -8.81 -22.32 -3.63
N GLY A 64 -10.12 -22.38 -3.85
CA GLY A 64 -10.88 -23.62 -3.89
C GLY A 64 -11.29 -24.21 -2.53
N THR A 65 -10.95 -23.60 -1.42
CA THR A 65 -11.39 -24.02 -0.08
C THR A 65 -12.73 -23.39 0.32
N SER A 66 -13.39 -23.97 1.34
CA SER A 66 -14.60 -23.38 1.92
C SER A 66 -14.32 -22.04 2.61
N ALA A 67 -13.13 -21.86 3.19
CA ALA A 67 -12.69 -20.60 3.79
C ALA A 67 -12.60 -19.49 2.75
N HIS A 68 -12.03 -19.79 1.57
CA HIS A 68 -11.93 -18.89 0.44
C HIS A 68 -13.34 -18.46 -0.03
N ALA A 69 -14.24 -19.39 -0.31
CA ALA A 69 -15.60 -19.07 -0.72
C ALA A 69 -16.35 -18.23 0.32
N ALA A 70 -16.27 -18.59 1.61
CA ALA A 70 -16.93 -17.88 2.70
C ALA A 70 -16.36 -16.47 2.91
N CYS A 71 -15.05 -16.27 2.70
CA CYS A 71 -14.42 -14.95 2.79
C CYS A 71 -14.87 -14.02 1.67
N ALA A 72 -14.91 -14.51 0.42
CA ALA A 72 -15.45 -13.73 -0.70
C ALA A 72 -16.89 -13.28 -0.45
N ASP A 73 -17.75 -14.18 0.07
CA ASP A 73 -19.13 -13.84 0.43
C ASP A 73 -19.20 -12.83 1.58
N TYR A 74 -18.33 -12.95 2.57
CA TYR A 74 -18.22 -11.99 3.67
C TYR A 74 -17.85 -10.61 3.17
N ILE A 75 -16.81 -10.47 2.35
CA ILE A 75 -16.34 -9.19 1.80
C ILE A 75 -17.47 -8.54 0.98
N ALA A 76 -18.06 -9.28 0.04
CA ALA A 76 -19.15 -8.78 -0.80
C ALA A 76 -20.36 -8.32 0.02
N ALA A 77 -20.76 -9.12 1.03
CA ALA A 77 -21.88 -8.78 1.90
C ALA A 77 -21.60 -7.52 2.75
N ARG A 78 -20.35 -7.35 3.25
CA ARG A 78 -19.98 -6.17 4.03
C ARG A 78 -19.97 -4.90 3.19
N MET A 79 -19.39 -4.95 1.99
CA MET A 79 -19.40 -3.82 1.04
C MET A 79 -20.85 -3.42 0.68
N ALA A 80 -21.72 -4.39 0.39
CA ALA A 80 -23.14 -4.14 0.11
C ALA A 80 -23.88 -3.55 1.31
N ALA A 81 -23.62 -4.03 2.53
CA ALA A 81 -24.22 -3.51 3.76
C ALA A 81 -23.81 -2.05 4.05
N TYR A 82 -22.66 -1.61 3.59
CA TYR A 82 -22.23 -0.21 3.64
C TYR A 82 -22.82 0.66 2.54
N GLY A 83 -23.63 0.07 1.64
CA GLY A 83 -24.37 0.78 0.61
C GLY A 83 -23.66 0.92 -0.72
N LEU A 84 -22.59 0.16 -0.96
CA LEU A 84 -21.89 0.15 -2.24
C LEU A 84 -22.59 -0.82 -3.21
N SER A 85 -22.50 -0.51 -4.52
CA SER A 85 -22.89 -1.45 -5.58
C SER A 85 -21.79 -2.48 -5.75
N VAL A 86 -22.10 -3.76 -5.52
CA VAL A 86 -21.12 -4.85 -5.55
C VAL A 86 -21.29 -5.72 -6.78
N GLU A 87 -20.18 -5.98 -7.46
CA GLU A 87 -20.04 -6.91 -8.58
C GLU A 87 -19.06 -8.01 -8.20
N ASN A 88 -19.40 -9.27 -8.51
CA ASN A 88 -18.46 -10.38 -8.43
C ASN A 88 -17.98 -10.69 -9.86
N GLN A 89 -16.74 -10.30 -10.16
CA GLN A 89 -16.10 -10.58 -11.43
C GLN A 89 -15.44 -11.96 -11.36
N THR A 90 -16.10 -12.98 -11.88
CA THR A 90 -15.55 -14.34 -11.93
C THR A 90 -14.72 -14.55 -13.18
N PHE A 91 -13.62 -15.29 -13.05
CA PHE A 91 -12.73 -15.59 -14.17
C PHE A 91 -12.11 -17.00 -14.02
N ASP A 92 -11.71 -17.58 -15.15
CA ASP A 92 -10.97 -18.83 -15.17
C ASP A 92 -9.48 -18.52 -15.28
N ALA A 93 -8.67 -19.19 -14.48
CA ALA A 93 -7.22 -19.07 -14.47
C ALA A 93 -6.56 -20.45 -14.37
N THR A 94 -5.38 -20.57 -14.95
CA THR A 94 -4.53 -21.75 -14.77
C THR A 94 -3.26 -21.29 -14.06
N THR A 95 -2.96 -21.93 -12.95
CA THR A 95 -1.77 -21.62 -12.12
C THR A 95 -0.53 -22.38 -12.64
N TRP A 96 0.65 -22.01 -12.13
CA TRP A 96 1.96 -22.56 -12.51
C TRP A 96 2.01 -24.11 -12.45
N ASP A 97 1.25 -24.73 -11.54
CA ASP A 97 1.16 -26.18 -11.37
C ASP A 97 0.13 -26.86 -12.30
N GLY A 98 -0.39 -26.12 -13.27
CA GLY A 98 -1.36 -26.60 -14.27
C GLY A 98 -2.78 -26.77 -13.74
N LYS A 99 -3.08 -26.36 -12.52
CA LYS A 99 -4.43 -26.41 -11.98
C LYS A 99 -5.31 -25.30 -12.54
N ALA A 100 -6.55 -25.65 -12.88
CA ALA A 100 -7.58 -24.70 -13.28
C ALA A 100 -8.37 -24.23 -12.04
N TRP A 101 -8.49 -22.91 -11.89
CA TRP A 101 -9.24 -22.27 -10.82
C TRP A 101 -10.33 -21.36 -11.37
N ARG A 102 -11.40 -21.23 -10.60
CA ARG A 102 -12.41 -20.19 -10.79
C ARG A 102 -12.16 -19.07 -9.79
N GLY A 103 -11.45 -18.02 -10.21
CA GLY A 103 -11.20 -16.84 -9.40
C GLY A 103 -12.40 -15.90 -9.30
N ARG A 104 -12.42 -15.04 -8.27
CA ARG A 104 -13.51 -14.11 -7.99
C ARG A 104 -12.96 -12.77 -7.46
N ASN A 105 -12.75 -11.81 -8.34
CA ASN A 105 -12.53 -10.43 -7.89
C ASN A 105 -13.86 -9.85 -7.36
N ILE A 106 -13.78 -9.05 -6.30
CA ILE A 106 -14.93 -8.36 -5.72
C ILE A 106 -14.74 -6.87 -5.98
N ILE A 107 -15.69 -6.26 -6.71
CA ILE A 107 -15.64 -4.85 -7.08
C ILE A 107 -16.83 -4.14 -6.44
N ALA A 108 -16.55 -3.19 -5.55
CA ALA A 108 -17.57 -2.42 -4.86
C ALA A 108 -17.46 -0.93 -5.23
N ARG A 109 -18.55 -0.33 -5.68
CA ARG A 109 -18.56 1.03 -6.21
C ARG A 109 -19.38 1.97 -5.33
N TYR A 110 -18.72 3.01 -4.83
CA TYR A 110 -19.37 4.20 -4.30
C TYR A 110 -19.54 5.21 -5.43
N ASN A 111 -20.67 5.91 -5.46
CA ASN A 111 -21.02 6.90 -6.51
C ASN A 111 -20.75 6.34 -7.92
N ALA A 112 -21.41 5.22 -8.24
CA ALA A 112 -21.18 4.47 -9.48
C ALA A 112 -21.41 5.28 -10.76
N GLY A 113 -22.20 6.37 -10.69
CA GLY A 113 -22.48 7.27 -11.82
C GLY A 113 -21.48 8.40 -12.01
N ALA A 114 -20.49 8.55 -11.13
CA ALA A 114 -19.49 9.61 -11.27
C ALA A 114 -18.61 9.39 -12.53
N ALA A 115 -18.35 10.48 -13.25
CA ALA A 115 -17.48 10.44 -14.43
C ALA A 115 -15.99 10.28 -14.05
N GLU A 116 -15.57 10.95 -12.97
CA GLU A 116 -14.23 10.85 -12.42
C GLU A 116 -14.21 9.82 -11.29
N ARG A 117 -13.23 8.93 -11.31
CA ARG A 117 -13.14 7.81 -10.36
C ARG A 117 -11.72 7.61 -9.87
N VAL A 118 -11.59 7.02 -8.68
CA VAL A 118 -10.34 6.49 -8.13
C VAL A 118 -10.53 5.03 -7.73
N VAL A 119 -9.44 4.25 -7.75
CA VAL A 119 -9.45 2.84 -7.36
C VAL A 119 -8.62 2.66 -6.09
N LEU A 120 -9.18 1.99 -5.10
CA LEU A 120 -8.43 1.44 -3.97
C LEU A 120 -8.50 -0.09 -4.07
N ALA A 121 -7.37 -0.76 -3.97
CA ALA A 121 -7.29 -2.19 -4.18
C ALA A 121 -6.51 -2.92 -3.09
N ALA A 122 -6.78 -4.21 -2.92
CA ALA A 122 -6.01 -5.15 -2.10
C ALA A 122 -6.31 -6.57 -2.61
N HIS A 123 -5.40 -7.52 -2.42
CA HIS A 123 -5.74 -8.93 -2.62
C HIS A 123 -6.43 -9.51 -1.38
N TRP A 124 -7.20 -10.61 -1.54
CA TRP A 124 -7.95 -11.21 -0.45
C TRP A 124 -7.71 -12.71 -0.23
N ASP A 125 -7.10 -13.37 -1.19
CA ASP A 125 -6.69 -14.77 -1.07
C ASP A 125 -5.51 -14.96 -0.10
N SER A 126 -5.09 -16.17 0.09
CA SER A 126 -3.97 -16.54 0.96
C SER A 126 -3.04 -17.49 0.25
N ARG A 127 -1.76 -17.34 0.52
CA ARG A 127 -0.73 -18.27 0.06
C ARG A 127 -0.97 -19.69 0.54
N PRO A 128 -0.94 -20.69 -0.37
CA PRO A 128 -1.12 -22.10 -0.01
C PRO A 128 0.09 -22.70 0.74
N TRP A 129 1.20 -22.00 0.78
CA TRP A 129 2.47 -22.49 1.30
C TRP A 129 3.15 -21.44 2.19
N ALA A 130 3.66 -21.84 3.34
CA ALA A 130 4.51 -20.98 4.18
C ALA A 130 5.98 -21.11 3.74
N ASP A 131 6.26 -20.81 2.48
CA ASP A 131 7.54 -21.10 1.82
C ASP A 131 8.71 -20.19 2.24
N ALA A 132 8.45 -19.12 2.98
CA ALA A 132 9.46 -18.30 3.64
C ALA A 132 9.57 -18.59 5.16
N ASP A 133 8.85 -19.58 5.70
CA ASP A 133 8.95 -19.93 7.12
C ASP A 133 10.38 -20.43 7.45
N PRO A 134 10.98 -19.96 8.54
CA PRO A 134 12.32 -20.42 8.95
C PRO A 134 12.37 -21.92 9.30
N ASP A 135 11.24 -22.52 9.67
CA ASP A 135 11.10 -23.97 9.85
C ASP A 135 10.63 -24.63 8.54
N SER A 136 11.56 -25.21 7.80
CA SER A 136 11.26 -25.85 6.51
C SER A 136 10.25 -27.02 6.59
N SER A 137 10.02 -27.60 7.78
CA SER A 137 9.00 -28.63 7.96
C SER A 137 7.58 -28.07 7.78
N ARG A 138 7.42 -26.75 7.90
CA ARG A 138 6.15 -26.01 7.80
C ARG A 138 5.89 -25.46 6.40
N HIS A 139 6.82 -25.53 5.47
CA HIS A 139 6.71 -24.92 4.14
C HIS A 139 5.49 -25.41 3.33
N ARG A 140 4.88 -26.53 3.68
CA ARG A 140 3.66 -27.06 3.03
C ARG A 140 2.37 -26.67 3.76
N GLU A 141 2.47 -25.93 4.86
CA GLU A 141 1.30 -25.43 5.56
C GLU A 141 0.78 -24.16 4.89
N PRO A 142 -0.56 -23.94 4.85
CA PRO A 142 -1.10 -22.69 4.33
C PRO A 142 -0.85 -21.53 5.30
N VAL A 143 -0.65 -20.34 4.75
CA VAL A 143 -0.50 -19.10 5.52
C VAL A 143 -1.87 -18.61 5.97
N MET A 144 -2.01 -18.17 7.25
CA MET A 144 -3.23 -17.52 7.71
C MET A 144 -3.46 -16.16 7.03
N ALA A 145 -2.39 -15.51 6.61
CA ALA A 145 -2.40 -14.31 5.80
C ALA A 145 -3.20 -13.15 6.43
N ALA A 146 -2.93 -12.88 7.71
CA ALA A 146 -3.59 -11.80 8.44
C ALA A 146 -3.12 -10.42 8.00
N ASN A 147 -1.83 -10.30 7.69
CA ASN A 147 -1.26 -9.11 7.10
C ASN A 147 -1.34 -9.17 5.56
N ASP A 148 -1.05 -10.31 4.98
CA ASP A 148 -0.91 -10.66 3.58
C ASP A 148 -2.14 -11.42 3.06
N GLY A 149 -3.22 -10.86 2.69
CA GLY A 149 -3.87 -9.67 2.25
C GLY A 149 -5.05 -9.27 3.15
N ALA A 150 -5.34 -9.97 4.32
CA ALA A 150 -6.54 -9.59 5.10
C ALA A 150 -6.45 -8.16 5.65
N ALA A 151 -5.24 -7.63 5.92
CA ALA A 151 -5.04 -6.27 6.42
C ALA A 151 -5.47 -5.21 5.39
N GLY A 152 -5.03 -5.36 4.13
CA GLY A 152 -5.44 -4.46 3.04
C GLY A 152 -6.95 -4.44 2.85
N VAL A 153 -7.57 -5.61 2.76
CA VAL A 153 -9.05 -5.75 2.66
C VAL A 153 -9.75 -5.14 3.86
N ALA A 154 -9.24 -5.31 5.08
CA ALA A 154 -9.83 -4.73 6.29
C ALA A 154 -9.81 -3.19 6.25
N VAL A 155 -8.74 -2.60 5.74
CA VAL A 155 -8.67 -1.14 5.50
C VAL A 155 -9.72 -0.73 4.48
N LEU A 156 -9.86 -1.45 3.34
CA LEU A 156 -10.88 -1.15 2.33
C LEU A 156 -12.31 -1.24 2.89
N LEU A 157 -12.60 -2.25 3.73
CA LEU A 157 -13.92 -2.41 4.36
C LEU A 157 -14.25 -1.25 5.32
N GLU A 158 -13.28 -0.78 6.08
CA GLU A 158 -13.50 0.36 6.97
C GLU A 158 -13.59 1.69 6.19
N VAL A 159 -12.80 1.86 5.12
CA VAL A 159 -12.97 2.98 4.18
C VAL A 159 -14.38 2.95 3.59
N ALA A 160 -14.88 1.78 3.13
CA ALA A 160 -16.24 1.63 2.59
C ALA A 160 -17.30 2.14 3.57
N ARG A 161 -17.17 1.81 4.87
CA ARG A 161 -18.04 2.30 5.92
C ARG A 161 -18.03 3.82 6.03
N CYS A 162 -16.84 4.43 5.91
CA CYS A 162 -16.63 5.87 6.05
C CYS A 162 -17.14 6.68 4.84
N LEU A 163 -17.24 6.09 3.63
CA LEU A 163 -17.62 6.82 2.41
C LEU A 163 -18.99 7.51 2.52
N LYS A 164 -19.93 6.92 3.27
CA LYS A 164 -21.25 7.51 3.49
C LYS A 164 -21.19 8.84 4.26
N GLU A 165 -20.24 8.99 5.17
CA GLU A 165 -20.00 10.20 5.96
C GLU A 165 -19.09 11.16 5.20
N LEU A 166 -18.02 10.64 4.59
CA LEU A 166 -17.01 11.42 3.86
C LEU A 166 -17.57 12.11 2.61
N LYS A 167 -18.41 11.40 1.85
CA LYS A 167 -19.09 11.87 0.63
C LYS A 167 -18.15 12.50 -0.41
N PRO A 168 -17.09 11.82 -0.83
CA PRO A 168 -16.23 12.34 -1.89
C PRO A 168 -17.03 12.59 -3.16
N GLN A 169 -16.66 13.64 -3.92
CA GLN A 169 -17.33 14.01 -5.17
C GLN A 169 -17.04 13.02 -6.31
N VAL A 170 -15.91 12.36 -6.27
CA VAL A 170 -15.52 11.32 -7.23
C VAL A 170 -16.17 9.97 -6.91
N GLY A 171 -16.24 9.10 -7.90
CA GLY A 171 -16.51 7.68 -7.68
C GLY A 171 -15.31 7.01 -7.01
N VAL A 172 -15.59 6.10 -6.08
CA VAL A 172 -14.56 5.29 -5.44
C VAL A 172 -14.86 3.82 -5.72
N ASP A 173 -13.95 3.14 -6.41
CA ASP A 173 -14.02 1.72 -6.65
C ASP A 173 -13.07 0.99 -5.71
N LEU A 174 -13.62 0.09 -4.89
CA LEU A 174 -12.87 -0.78 -4.02
C LEU A 174 -12.78 -2.15 -4.69
N VAL A 175 -11.58 -2.60 -4.99
CA VAL A 175 -11.34 -3.84 -5.73
C VAL A 175 -10.54 -4.80 -4.85
N CYS A 176 -11.13 -5.96 -4.55
CA CYS A 176 -10.43 -7.03 -3.86
C CYS A 176 -10.06 -8.11 -4.90
N PHE A 177 -8.78 -8.27 -5.17
CA PHE A 177 -8.26 -9.24 -6.14
C PHE A 177 -8.13 -10.63 -5.56
N ASP A 178 -8.38 -11.63 -6.39
CA ASP A 178 -8.24 -13.06 -6.08
C ASP A 178 -7.06 -13.66 -6.84
N LEU A 179 -6.52 -14.75 -6.35
CA LEU A 179 -5.39 -15.44 -6.99
C LEU A 179 -4.18 -14.52 -7.23
N GLU A 180 -3.92 -13.65 -6.28
CA GLU A 180 -2.68 -12.87 -6.26
C GLU A 180 -1.53 -13.78 -5.86
N ASP A 181 -1.68 -14.51 -4.73
CA ASP A 181 -0.63 -15.15 -3.94
C ASP A 181 -0.47 -16.67 -4.23
N TYR A 182 -0.95 -17.12 -5.40
CA TYR A 182 -0.80 -18.53 -5.83
C TYR A 182 0.42 -18.73 -6.75
N GLY A 183 1.37 -17.81 -6.79
CA GLY A 183 2.59 -17.93 -7.57
C GLY A 183 3.47 -19.09 -7.10
N ALA A 184 4.35 -19.58 -7.97
CA ALA A 184 5.17 -20.76 -7.71
C ALA A 184 6.05 -20.58 -6.46
N PRO A 185 6.05 -21.55 -5.52
CA PRO A 185 7.00 -21.56 -4.42
C PRO A 185 8.41 -21.90 -4.94
N TYR A 186 9.45 -21.71 -4.11
CA TYR A 186 10.86 -21.93 -4.52
C TYR A 186 11.16 -23.35 -5.02
N TRP A 187 10.28 -24.35 -4.75
CA TRP A 187 10.40 -25.72 -5.28
C TRP A 187 9.53 -25.97 -6.52
N GLY A 188 8.83 -24.96 -7.02
CA GLY A 188 8.02 -25.00 -8.22
C GLY A 188 8.78 -24.52 -9.44
N GLU A 189 8.26 -24.82 -10.61
CA GLU A 189 8.78 -24.29 -11.87
C GLU A 189 7.92 -23.09 -12.27
N ALA A 190 8.41 -21.88 -11.98
CA ALA A 190 7.74 -20.63 -12.30
C ALA A 190 8.13 -20.14 -13.70
N PRO A 191 7.25 -19.40 -14.38
CA PRO A 191 7.66 -18.55 -15.49
C PRO A 191 8.67 -17.50 -15.05
N ASP A 192 9.68 -17.23 -15.86
CA ASP A 192 10.72 -16.24 -15.55
C ASP A 192 10.21 -14.79 -15.51
N ASP A 193 9.00 -14.56 -16.04
CA ASP A 193 8.39 -13.23 -16.17
C ASP A 193 7.40 -12.88 -15.04
N GLY A 194 7.22 -13.75 -14.04
CA GLY A 194 6.30 -13.54 -12.92
C GLY A 194 4.82 -13.58 -13.32
N SER A 195 4.49 -14.09 -14.50
CA SER A 195 3.10 -14.13 -15.02
C SER A 195 2.16 -15.07 -14.25
N ASP A 196 2.68 -15.86 -13.33
CA ASP A 196 1.98 -16.78 -12.45
C ASP A 196 1.45 -16.14 -11.15
N TRP A 197 1.78 -14.86 -10.92
CA TRP A 197 1.29 -14.05 -9.80
C TRP A 197 0.19 -13.09 -10.24
N CYS A 198 -0.57 -12.54 -9.29
CA CYS A 198 -1.51 -11.43 -9.52
C CYS A 198 -2.58 -11.76 -10.57
N LEU A 199 -3.06 -13.02 -10.67
CA LEU A 199 -3.93 -13.47 -11.77
C LEU A 199 -5.27 -12.72 -11.80
N GLY A 200 -5.78 -12.30 -10.61
CA GLY A 200 -7.00 -11.52 -10.50
C GLY A 200 -6.88 -10.13 -11.06
N SER A 201 -5.83 -9.42 -10.72
CA SER A 201 -5.59 -8.06 -11.24
C SER A 201 -5.20 -8.07 -12.72
N GLN A 202 -4.47 -9.10 -13.16
CA GLN A 202 -4.23 -9.31 -14.59
C GLN A 202 -5.56 -9.45 -15.36
N HIS A 203 -6.51 -10.27 -14.85
CA HIS A 203 -7.82 -10.40 -15.48
C HIS A 203 -8.60 -9.08 -15.43
N TRP A 204 -8.68 -8.45 -14.28
CA TRP A 204 -9.38 -7.18 -14.10
C TRP A 204 -8.83 -6.08 -15.03
N SER A 205 -7.52 -5.99 -15.15
CA SER A 205 -6.84 -4.98 -15.99
C SER A 205 -7.11 -5.19 -17.48
N ARG A 206 -7.16 -6.46 -17.95
CA ARG A 206 -7.58 -6.78 -19.33
C ARG A 206 -9.02 -6.35 -19.59
N GLU A 207 -9.93 -6.62 -18.66
CA GLU A 207 -11.33 -6.22 -18.75
C GLU A 207 -11.50 -4.69 -18.67
N ALA A 208 -10.78 -4.01 -17.80
CA ALA A 208 -10.77 -2.55 -17.72
C ALA A 208 -10.36 -1.93 -19.06
N ARG A 209 -9.27 -2.43 -19.66
CA ARG A 209 -8.82 -1.99 -20.98
C ARG A 209 -9.86 -2.28 -22.06
N ARG A 210 -10.44 -3.50 -22.07
CA ARG A 210 -11.44 -3.93 -23.07
C ARG A 210 -12.71 -3.09 -23.02
N THR A 211 -13.17 -2.70 -21.81
CA THR A 211 -14.38 -1.90 -21.60
C THR A 211 -14.15 -0.40 -21.71
N GLY A 212 -12.89 0.03 -21.79
CA GLY A 212 -12.53 1.46 -21.74
C GLY A 212 -12.72 2.09 -20.37
N TYR A 213 -12.72 1.28 -19.30
CA TYR A 213 -12.77 1.77 -17.93
C TYR A 213 -11.56 2.67 -17.65
N LYS A 214 -11.80 3.77 -16.94
CA LYS A 214 -10.76 4.72 -16.57
C LYS A 214 -10.92 5.16 -15.12
N ALA A 215 -9.79 5.37 -14.47
CA ALA A 215 -9.71 6.03 -13.18
C ALA A 215 -8.57 7.05 -13.21
N ARG A 216 -8.66 8.08 -12.38
CA ARG A 216 -7.62 9.11 -12.25
C ARG A 216 -6.33 8.53 -11.71
N TYR A 217 -6.45 7.62 -10.74
CA TYR A 217 -5.35 6.86 -10.16
C TYR A 217 -5.89 5.64 -9.39
N GLY A 218 -4.97 4.75 -9.05
CA GLY A 218 -5.17 3.64 -8.14
C GLY A 218 -4.22 3.68 -6.94
N ILE A 219 -4.61 3.08 -5.83
CA ILE A 219 -3.77 2.78 -4.66
C ILE A 219 -4.02 1.33 -4.29
N LEU A 220 -2.97 0.52 -4.38
CA LEU A 220 -2.95 -0.86 -3.90
C LEU A 220 -2.46 -0.88 -2.46
N LEU A 221 -3.02 -1.75 -1.65
CA LEU A 221 -2.64 -1.98 -0.26
C LEU A 221 -2.22 -3.44 -0.10
N ASP A 222 -0.95 -3.68 0.08
CA ASP A 222 -0.44 -5.00 0.41
C ASP A 222 0.39 -4.98 1.69
N MET A 223 0.13 -5.95 2.57
CA MET A 223 0.81 -6.13 3.87
C MET A 223 0.90 -4.88 4.74
N VAL A 224 -0.17 -4.06 4.76
CA VAL A 224 -0.17 -2.73 5.41
C VAL A 224 -0.30 -2.76 6.93
N GLY A 225 -0.49 -3.93 7.53
CA GLY A 225 -0.73 -4.08 8.97
C GLY A 225 0.49 -4.50 9.81
N GLY A 226 1.62 -4.89 9.20
CA GLY A 226 2.77 -5.42 9.94
C GLY A 226 3.34 -4.43 10.96
N HIS A 227 3.75 -4.92 12.16
CA HIS A 227 4.30 -4.05 13.22
C HIS A 227 5.54 -3.28 12.79
N ASP A 228 6.39 -3.90 11.96
CA ASP A 228 7.65 -3.31 11.49
C ASP A 228 7.53 -2.64 10.12
N ALA A 229 6.31 -2.50 9.60
CA ALA A 229 6.08 -1.97 8.28
C ALA A 229 6.71 -0.56 8.11
N ARG A 230 7.37 -0.38 6.97
CA ARG A 230 7.87 0.91 6.46
C ARG A 230 7.60 0.92 4.97
N PHE A 231 6.79 1.85 4.51
CA PHE A 231 6.49 2.02 3.09
C PHE A 231 7.50 3.00 2.50
N CYS A 232 8.22 2.54 1.49
CA CYS A 232 9.19 3.34 0.72
C CYS A 232 8.60 3.69 -0.64
N TYR A 233 9.28 4.56 -1.40
CA TYR A 233 8.93 4.81 -2.80
C TYR A 233 9.23 3.55 -3.62
N GLU A 234 8.20 2.74 -3.90
CA GLU A 234 8.29 1.54 -4.72
C GLU A 234 8.59 1.92 -6.18
N GLY A 235 9.42 1.11 -6.86
CA GLY A 235 10.04 1.48 -8.15
C GLY A 235 9.06 1.59 -9.32
N PHE A 236 8.12 0.65 -9.50
CA PHE A 236 7.10 0.73 -10.55
C PHE A 236 6.10 1.86 -10.26
N SER A 237 5.71 2.05 -9.01
CA SER A 237 4.87 3.17 -8.57
C SER A 237 5.51 4.52 -8.91
N MET A 238 6.81 4.66 -8.64
CA MET A 238 7.56 5.86 -8.99
C MET A 238 7.70 6.05 -10.51
N ARG A 239 7.75 4.97 -11.27
CA ARG A 239 7.83 5.01 -12.74
C ARG A 239 6.51 5.42 -13.38
N TYR A 240 5.39 4.89 -12.90
CA TYR A 240 4.09 5.03 -13.55
C TYR A 240 3.17 6.06 -12.89
N ALA A 241 3.30 6.27 -11.57
CA ALA A 241 2.37 7.04 -10.76
C ALA A 241 3.05 8.03 -9.79
N ARG A 242 4.23 8.58 -10.16
CA ARG A 242 5.06 9.42 -9.28
C ARG A 242 4.28 10.54 -8.58
N SER A 243 3.40 11.25 -9.28
CA SER A 243 2.63 12.35 -8.70
C SER A 243 1.64 11.86 -7.64
N VAL A 244 1.04 10.69 -7.84
CA VAL A 244 0.14 10.05 -6.88
C VAL A 244 0.94 9.59 -5.66
N MET A 245 2.10 8.97 -5.87
CA MET A 245 3.01 8.53 -4.82
C MET A 245 3.42 9.69 -3.90
N VAL A 246 3.92 10.79 -4.49
CA VAL A 246 4.36 11.96 -3.71
C VAL A 246 3.19 12.54 -2.92
N ARG A 247 2.02 12.74 -3.55
CA ARG A 247 0.82 13.24 -2.89
C ARG A 247 0.38 12.34 -1.72
N LEU A 248 0.41 11.02 -1.92
CA LEU A 248 0.03 10.06 -0.88
C LEU A 248 0.96 10.15 0.34
N TRP A 249 2.29 10.27 0.12
CA TRP A 249 3.27 10.43 1.20
C TRP A 249 3.14 11.77 1.93
N GLU A 250 2.89 12.85 1.19
CA GLU A 250 2.61 14.18 1.77
C GLU A 250 1.33 14.14 2.62
N THR A 251 0.27 13.51 2.12
CA THR A 251 -0.98 13.31 2.85
C THR A 251 -0.75 12.46 4.11
N ALA A 252 0.03 11.38 4.01
CA ALA A 252 0.40 10.54 5.15
C ALA A 252 1.16 11.33 6.22
N ALA A 253 2.10 12.18 5.82
CA ALA A 253 2.80 13.07 6.75
C ALA A 253 1.83 14.04 7.43
N GLY A 254 0.87 14.60 6.69
CA GLY A 254 -0.16 15.50 7.22
C GLY A 254 -1.06 14.87 8.28
N VAL A 255 -1.36 13.58 8.17
CA VAL A 255 -2.16 12.83 9.18
C VAL A 255 -1.31 12.20 10.28
N GLY A 256 0.00 12.47 10.32
CA GLY A 256 0.91 11.98 11.37
C GLY A 256 1.52 10.60 11.08
N ALA A 257 1.47 10.11 9.84
CA ALA A 257 1.98 8.79 9.43
C ALA A 257 3.40 8.83 8.82
N ALA A 258 4.15 9.93 8.95
CA ALA A 258 5.49 10.09 8.35
C ALA A 258 6.51 9.02 8.78
N ASN A 259 6.35 8.42 9.95
CA ASN A 259 7.20 7.33 10.43
C ASN A 259 6.90 5.99 9.73
N LEU A 260 5.71 5.84 9.14
CA LEU A 260 5.27 4.66 8.42
C LEU A 260 5.53 4.82 6.92
N PHE A 261 5.23 6.01 6.36
CA PHE A 261 5.46 6.38 4.96
C PHE A 261 6.78 7.17 4.87
N VAL A 262 7.87 6.47 4.58
CA VAL A 262 9.21 7.06 4.58
C VAL A 262 9.64 7.47 3.16
N SER A 263 10.14 8.70 3.01
CA SER A 263 10.52 9.26 1.70
C SER A 263 11.92 8.77 1.25
N THR A 264 12.08 7.45 1.18
CA THR A 264 13.29 6.78 0.69
C THR A 264 12.94 5.85 -0.47
N GLU A 265 13.88 5.63 -1.37
CA GLU A 265 13.69 4.68 -2.47
C GLU A 265 13.58 3.25 -1.93
N GLY A 266 12.56 2.52 -2.39
CA GLY A 266 12.37 1.08 -2.24
C GLY A 266 12.85 0.31 -3.47
N GLY A 267 12.64 -0.99 -3.45
CA GLY A 267 12.89 -1.86 -4.60
C GLY A 267 11.77 -1.79 -5.63
N TYR A 268 11.87 -2.63 -6.66
CA TYR A 268 10.78 -2.94 -7.58
C TYR A 268 10.06 -4.19 -7.08
N VAL A 269 8.75 -4.11 -6.97
CA VAL A 269 7.90 -5.21 -6.51
C VAL A 269 6.93 -5.59 -7.64
N THR A 270 6.86 -6.86 -8.00
CA THR A 270 5.79 -7.37 -8.87
C THR A 270 4.58 -7.65 -8.01
N ASP A 271 3.51 -6.89 -8.21
CA ASP A 271 2.27 -6.97 -7.46
C ASP A 271 1.09 -6.50 -8.33
N ASP A 272 -0.12 -6.57 -7.84
CA ASP A 272 -1.38 -6.23 -8.52
C ASP A 272 -1.38 -4.84 -9.19
N HIS A 273 -0.58 -3.88 -8.68
CA HIS A 273 -0.44 -2.55 -9.30
C HIS A 273 0.26 -2.59 -10.66
N VAL A 274 1.11 -3.58 -10.93
CA VAL A 274 1.82 -3.68 -12.22
C VAL A 274 0.85 -3.87 -13.38
N PRO A 275 -0.05 -4.89 -13.40
CA PRO A 275 -1.06 -5.00 -14.46
C PRO A 275 -2.04 -3.82 -14.49
N MET A 276 -2.34 -3.18 -13.35
CA MET A 276 -3.16 -1.95 -13.33
C MET A 276 -2.48 -0.80 -14.09
N ASN A 277 -1.18 -0.64 -13.92
CA ASN A 277 -0.37 0.37 -14.63
C ASN A 277 -0.19 0.01 -16.11
N GLU A 278 0.31 -1.19 -16.40
CA GLU A 278 0.77 -1.57 -17.74
C GLU A 278 -0.36 -1.99 -18.68
N THR A 279 -1.35 -2.71 -18.15
CA THR A 279 -2.45 -3.25 -18.96
C THR A 279 -3.66 -2.33 -18.95
N ALA A 280 -4.14 -1.90 -17.77
CA ALA A 280 -5.29 -1.00 -17.67
C ALA A 280 -4.93 0.45 -17.98
N GLY A 281 -3.66 0.85 -17.84
CA GLY A 281 -3.19 2.22 -18.06
C GLY A 281 -3.67 3.19 -16.97
N ILE A 282 -3.87 2.70 -15.76
CA ILE A 282 -4.28 3.49 -14.61
C ILE A 282 -3.06 3.74 -13.72
N PRO A 283 -2.62 5.00 -13.54
CA PRO A 283 -1.48 5.30 -12.66
C PRO A 283 -1.75 4.81 -11.25
N THR A 284 -1.12 3.71 -10.83
CA THR A 284 -1.39 3.02 -9.57
C THR A 284 -0.13 2.94 -8.72
N VAL A 285 -0.28 3.30 -7.44
CA VAL A 285 0.74 3.21 -6.39
C VAL A 285 0.50 1.95 -5.58
N ASP A 286 1.58 1.29 -5.23
CA ASP A 286 1.59 0.19 -4.28
C ASP A 286 2.09 0.70 -2.91
N VAL A 287 1.30 0.45 -1.88
CA VAL A 287 1.64 0.66 -0.47
C VAL A 287 2.03 -0.70 0.11
N VAL A 288 3.29 -1.03 -0.05
CA VAL A 288 3.88 -2.31 0.35
C VAL A 288 5.08 -2.06 1.27
N PRO A 289 5.33 -2.89 2.30
CA PRO A 289 6.47 -2.70 3.18
C PRO A 289 7.80 -2.93 2.46
N HIS A 290 8.81 -2.15 2.87
CA HIS A 290 10.18 -2.34 2.45
C HIS A 290 11.12 -2.22 3.66
N VAL A 291 11.45 -3.36 4.26
CA VAL A 291 12.27 -3.45 5.48
C VAL A 291 13.70 -3.80 5.10
N ASN A 292 14.59 -2.82 5.13
CA ASN A 292 16.00 -3.03 4.82
C ASN A 292 16.69 -3.93 5.85
N GLY A 293 17.45 -4.93 5.37
CA GLY A 293 18.25 -5.80 6.22
C GLY A 293 17.48 -6.94 6.89
N ALA A 294 16.19 -7.11 6.61
CA ALA A 294 15.42 -8.29 7.00
C ALA A 294 15.65 -9.46 6.04
N ALA A 295 15.28 -10.68 6.43
CA ALA A 295 15.34 -11.86 5.58
C ALA A 295 14.43 -11.75 4.36
N SER A 296 13.28 -11.06 4.52
CA SER A 296 12.41 -10.60 3.45
C SER A 296 12.24 -9.09 3.55
N THR A 297 12.26 -8.38 2.43
CA THR A 297 11.94 -6.95 2.39
C THR A 297 10.50 -6.66 2.83
N PHE A 298 9.62 -7.65 2.78
CA PHE A 298 8.22 -7.56 3.18
C PHE A 298 7.98 -7.75 4.69
N GLY A 299 9.03 -8.05 5.46
CA GLY A 299 8.97 -8.21 6.91
C GLY A 299 9.05 -9.67 7.38
N ALA A 300 9.09 -9.86 8.69
CA ALA A 300 9.43 -11.15 9.30
C ALA A 300 8.30 -12.21 9.20
N THR A 301 7.06 -11.79 8.94
CA THR A 301 5.91 -12.73 8.89
C THR A 301 5.50 -13.10 7.47
N TRP A 302 6.07 -12.44 6.46
CA TRP A 302 5.76 -12.69 5.06
C TRP A 302 5.97 -14.16 4.67
N HIS A 303 4.93 -14.77 4.13
CA HIS A 303 4.89 -16.18 3.71
C HIS A 303 5.31 -17.17 4.80
N THR A 304 4.97 -16.86 6.05
CA THR A 304 5.21 -17.75 7.20
C THR A 304 3.90 -18.09 7.91
N VAL A 305 3.91 -19.15 8.71
CA VAL A 305 2.77 -19.51 9.57
C VAL A 305 2.53 -18.49 10.69
N ASN A 306 3.46 -17.54 10.87
CA ASN A 306 3.36 -16.47 11.86
C ASN A 306 2.60 -15.24 11.34
N ASP A 307 2.16 -15.23 10.07
CA ASP A 307 1.25 -14.17 9.60
C ASP A 307 -0.16 -14.37 10.16
N THR A 308 -0.30 -13.99 11.42
CA THR A 308 -1.52 -14.14 12.22
C THR A 308 -2.02 -12.79 12.72
N PRO A 309 -3.30 -12.67 13.16
CA PRO A 309 -3.84 -11.42 13.70
C PRO A 309 -3.04 -10.81 14.85
N ALA A 310 -2.30 -11.63 15.62
CA ALA A 310 -1.44 -11.13 16.70
C ALA A 310 -0.26 -10.27 16.19
N ASN A 311 0.12 -10.44 14.93
CA ASN A 311 1.21 -9.72 14.27
C ASN A 311 0.73 -8.54 13.41
N VAL A 312 -0.56 -8.17 13.53
CA VAL A 312 -1.16 -7.00 12.85
C VAL A 312 -1.30 -5.83 13.82
N SER A 313 -0.76 -4.69 13.46
CA SER A 313 -0.81 -3.43 14.20
C SER A 313 -2.08 -2.64 13.89
N LYS A 314 -2.93 -2.47 14.89
CA LYS A 314 -4.10 -1.58 14.79
C LYS A 314 -3.72 -0.16 14.40
N GLU A 315 -2.59 0.32 14.92
CA GLU A 315 -2.14 1.68 14.67
C GLU A 315 -1.71 1.85 13.20
N ASN A 316 -1.03 0.86 12.61
CA ASN A 316 -0.67 0.92 11.19
C ASN A 316 -1.92 0.89 10.31
N LEU A 317 -2.91 0.03 10.61
CA LEU A 317 -4.20 0.04 9.92
C LEU A 317 -4.88 1.41 10.01
N ARG A 318 -4.85 2.04 11.20
CA ARG A 318 -5.42 3.38 11.43
C ARG A 318 -4.73 4.43 10.58
N LEU A 319 -3.40 4.46 10.60
CA LEU A 319 -2.60 5.45 9.88
C LEU A 319 -2.78 5.33 8.36
N VAL A 320 -2.73 4.10 7.82
CA VAL A 320 -2.99 3.85 6.40
C VAL A 320 -4.41 4.25 6.03
N GLY A 321 -5.40 3.79 6.78
CA GLY A 321 -6.79 4.10 6.49
C GLY A 321 -7.13 5.59 6.61
N GLN A 322 -6.58 6.30 7.63
CA GLN A 322 -6.77 7.74 7.77
C GLN A 322 -6.11 8.52 6.62
N THR A 323 -4.96 8.06 6.14
CA THR A 323 -4.30 8.62 4.94
C THR A 323 -5.20 8.52 3.72
N LEU A 324 -5.82 7.35 3.49
CA LEU A 324 -6.76 7.17 2.37
C LEU A 324 -8.01 8.04 2.51
N LEU A 325 -8.58 8.15 3.72
CA LEU A 325 -9.74 9.03 3.96
C LEU A 325 -9.40 10.49 3.68
N GLN A 326 -8.19 10.93 4.05
CA GLN A 326 -7.72 12.28 3.77
C GLN A 326 -7.53 12.50 2.26
N MET A 327 -6.89 11.55 1.56
CA MET A 327 -6.76 11.59 0.09
C MET A 327 -8.12 11.73 -0.59
N LEU A 328 -9.13 10.95 -0.16
CA LEU A 328 -10.48 10.99 -0.71
C LEU A 328 -11.22 12.28 -0.35
N ALA A 329 -10.98 12.86 0.82
CA ALA A 329 -11.54 14.17 1.21
C ALA A 329 -11.02 15.30 0.33
N GLU A 330 -9.79 15.21 -0.17
CA GLU A 330 -9.18 16.18 -1.07
C GLU A 330 -9.67 16.06 -2.52
N GLU A 331 -10.41 15.01 -2.85
CA GLU A 331 -11.09 14.81 -4.15
C GLU A 331 -12.48 15.50 -4.21
N MET A 332 -12.69 16.51 -3.38
CA MET A 332 -13.94 17.31 -3.35
C MET A 332 -13.97 18.37 -4.46
#